data_c1310510499dc33d46d06db7918c3a6f
#
_entry.id   c1310510499dc33d46d06db7918c3a6f
#
_cell.length_a   1.000
_cell.length_b   1.000
_cell.length_c   1.000
_cell.angle_alpha   90.00
_cell.angle_beta   90.00
_cell.angle_gamma   90.00
#
_symmetry.space_group_name_H-M   'P 1'
#
loop_
_entity.id
_entity.type
_entity.pdbx_description
1 polymer ?
#
loop_
_entity_poly.entity_id
_entity_poly.type
_entity_poly.pdbx_seq_one_letter_code
_entity_poly.pdbx_strand_id
1 'polypeptide(L)'
;MRNKQIKTLEISLIDALHDKNASDKLLATYEYVLRHFADEDYLHGTDHVKIIRRIYTDKDYKKKTMTSLLSDLHIDNKALLAYRKLYVSLFAKRYLGLNVKSETDNALLYVTLRKETEKRVLLKSDSAKS
;
A
#
# COMPACT_ATOMS: atom_id res chain seq x y z
N MET A 1 -4.23 -12.79 -8.37
CA MET A 1 -2.91 -12.21 -8.01
C MET A 1 -2.16 -13.19 -7.13
N ARG A 2 -0.91 -13.49 -7.44
CA ARG A 2 -0.07 -14.41 -6.66
C ARG A 2 0.43 -13.71 -5.39
N ASN A 3 0.62 -14.46 -4.30
CA ASN A 3 1.08 -13.93 -3.01
C ASN A 3 2.39 -13.15 -3.12
N LYS A 4 3.33 -13.67 -3.93
CA LYS A 4 4.63 -13.02 -4.17
C LYS A 4 4.49 -11.66 -4.85
N GLN A 5 3.56 -11.54 -5.79
CA GLN A 5 3.29 -10.26 -6.48
C GLN A 5 2.70 -9.23 -5.53
N ILE A 6 1.79 -9.64 -4.65
CA ILE A 6 1.20 -8.74 -3.64
C ILE A 6 2.29 -8.21 -2.73
N LYS A 7 3.16 -9.08 -2.21
CA LYS A 7 4.26 -8.71 -1.32
C LYS A 7 5.18 -7.69 -1.98
N THR A 8 5.54 -7.90 -3.24
CA THR A 8 6.41 -6.99 -4.00
C THR A 8 5.76 -5.63 -4.19
N LEU A 9 4.49 -5.60 -4.56
CA LEU A 9 3.72 -4.36 -4.73
C LEU A 9 3.60 -3.60 -3.41
N GLU A 10 3.34 -4.29 -2.33
CA GLU A 10 3.18 -3.67 -1.01
C GLU A 10 4.47 -3.07 -0.49
N ILE A 11 5.60 -3.75 -0.68
CA ILE A 11 6.91 -3.20 -0.29
C ILE A 11 7.15 -1.88 -1.01
N SER A 12 6.91 -1.83 -2.33
CA SER A 12 7.05 -0.61 -3.13
C SER A 12 6.08 0.48 -2.67
N LEU A 13 4.85 0.12 -2.35
CA LEU A 13 3.83 1.06 -1.87
C LEU A 13 4.20 1.63 -0.49
N ILE A 14 4.64 0.78 0.43
CA ILE A 14 5.04 1.20 1.78
C ILE A 14 6.23 2.16 1.69
N ASP A 15 7.26 1.82 0.92
CA ASP A 15 8.43 2.69 0.74
C ASP A 15 8.01 4.05 0.15
N ALA A 16 7.12 4.06 -0.83
CA ALA A 16 6.64 5.28 -1.44
C ALA A 16 5.85 6.15 -0.46
N LEU A 17 5.00 5.55 0.38
CA LEU A 17 4.19 6.29 1.36
C LEU A 17 5.02 6.88 2.49
N HIS A 18 6.13 6.24 2.86
CA HIS A 18 7.01 6.73 3.93
C HIS A 18 8.07 7.71 3.44
N ASP A 19 8.15 7.97 2.15
CA ASP A 19 9.09 8.94 1.61
C ASP A 19 8.63 10.37 1.89
N LYS A 20 9.56 11.24 2.29
CA LYS A 20 9.27 12.65 2.59
C LYS A 20 8.75 13.41 1.37
N ASN A 21 9.13 12.98 0.18
CA ASN A 21 8.75 13.59 -1.08
C ASN A 21 7.64 12.82 -1.81
N ALA A 22 6.83 12.06 -1.06
CA ALA A 22 5.69 11.36 -1.65
C ALA A 22 4.81 12.34 -2.42
N SER A 23 4.38 11.95 -3.63
CA SER A 23 3.55 12.82 -4.47
C SER A 23 2.17 13.05 -3.86
N ASP A 24 1.58 14.20 -4.16
CA ASP A 24 0.22 14.52 -3.72
C ASP A 24 -0.78 13.50 -4.25
N LYS A 25 -0.58 13.02 -5.46
CA LYS A 25 -1.43 11.98 -6.06
C LYS A 25 -1.39 10.68 -5.26
N LEU A 26 -0.18 10.27 -4.84
CA LEU A 26 0.00 9.06 -4.03
C LEU A 26 -0.70 9.19 -2.68
N LEU A 27 -0.47 10.30 -1.99
CA LEU A 27 -1.07 10.58 -0.69
C LEU A 27 -2.58 10.70 -0.78
N ALA A 28 -3.10 11.38 -1.80
CA ALA A 28 -4.53 11.52 -2.02
C ALA A 28 -5.19 10.16 -2.33
N THR A 29 -4.49 9.29 -3.06
CA THR A 29 -4.98 7.93 -3.33
C THR A 29 -5.07 7.11 -2.04
N TYR A 30 -4.05 7.20 -1.19
CA TYR A 30 -4.05 6.53 0.10
C TYR A 30 -5.20 7.01 0.98
N GLU A 31 -5.42 8.34 1.05
CA GLU A 31 -6.54 8.92 1.78
C GLU A 31 -7.89 8.45 1.24
N TYR A 32 -8.02 8.32 -0.07
CA TYR A 32 -9.24 7.78 -0.69
C TYR A 32 -9.50 6.34 -0.23
N VAL A 33 -8.47 5.50 -0.19
CA VAL A 33 -8.59 4.12 0.28
C VAL A 33 -9.03 4.08 1.75
N LEU A 34 -8.42 4.92 2.60
CA LEU A 34 -8.81 5.00 4.01
C LEU A 34 -10.28 5.42 4.18
N ARG A 35 -10.73 6.42 3.44
CA ARG A 35 -12.13 6.88 3.50
C ARG A 35 -13.12 5.83 3.05
N HIS A 36 -12.78 5.12 1.96
CA HIS A 36 -13.62 4.03 1.46
C HIS A 36 -13.83 2.97 2.54
N PHE A 37 -12.76 2.54 3.19
CA PHE A 37 -12.84 1.51 4.21
C PHE A 37 -13.37 2.04 5.56
N ALA A 38 -13.24 3.34 5.84
CA ALA A 38 -13.90 3.94 6.99
C ALA A 38 -15.42 3.85 6.87
N ASP A 39 -15.94 4.07 5.67
CA ASP A 39 -17.38 3.90 5.41
C ASP A 39 -17.81 2.44 5.58
N GLU A 40 -17.01 1.50 5.06
CA GLU A 40 -17.25 0.07 5.24
C GLU A 40 -17.24 -0.32 6.73
N ASP A 41 -16.26 0.19 7.48
CA ASP A 41 -16.14 -0.08 8.92
C ASP A 41 -17.38 0.42 9.69
N TYR A 42 -17.86 1.59 9.34
CA TYR A 42 -19.05 2.16 9.94
C TYR A 42 -20.31 1.31 9.66
N LEU A 43 -20.47 0.88 8.40
CA LEU A 43 -21.66 0.13 7.97
C LEU A 43 -21.66 -1.32 8.47
N HIS A 44 -20.48 -1.96 8.58
CA HIS A 44 -20.37 -3.39 8.85
C HIS A 44 -19.68 -3.76 10.17
N GLY A 45 -19.25 -2.77 10.93
CA GLY A 45 -18.57 -3.01 12.21
C GLY A 45 -17.21 -3.68 12.04
N THR A 46 -16.51 -3.39 10.94
CA THR A 46 -15.19 -3.95 10.64
C THR A 46 -14.07 -3.00 11.10
N ASP A 47 -12.80 -3.46 11.03
CA ASP A 47 -11.62 -2.72 11.47
C ASP A 47 -10.61 -2.48 10.34
N HIS A 48 -11.09 -2.29 9.10
CA HIS A 48 -10.22 -2.13 7.93
C HIS A 48 -9.24 -0.96 8.06
N VAL A 49 -9.69 0.20 8.53
CA VAL A 49 -8.82 1.38 8.68
C VAL A 49 -7.64 1.08 9.60
N LYS A 50 -7.89 0.41 10.72
CA LYS A 50 -6.84 0.01 11.66
C LYS A 50 -5.83 -0.94 10.99
N ILE A 51 -6.33 -1.92 10.25
CA ILE A 51 -5.52 -2.90 9.53
C ILE A 51 -4.65 -2.21 8.48
N ILE A 52 -5.24 -1.33 7.66
CA ILE A 52 -4.54 -0.60 6.61
C ILE A 52 -3.41 0.25 7.21
N ARG A 53 -3.67 1.01 8.25
CA ARG A 53 -2.66 1.84 8.91
C ARG A 53 -1.54 1.01 9.49
N ARG A 54 -1.87 -0.11 10.11
CA ARG A 54 -0.87 -1.03 10.69
C ARG A 54 0.06 -1.62 9.63
N ILE A 55 -0.47 -1.93 8.45
CA ILE A 55 0.33 -2.51 7.36
C ILE A 55 1.16 -1.45 6.65
N TYR A 56 0.57 -0.31 6.30
CA TYR A 56 1.17 0.61 5.31
C TYR A 56 1.81 1.86 5.89
N THR A 57 1.31 2.42 6.98
CA THR A 57 1.81 3.72 7.49
C THR A 57 2.24 3.71 8.93
N ASP A 58 2.35 2.56 9.55
CA ASP A 58 2.83 2.47 10.93
C ASP A 58 4.31 2.85 11.03
N LYS A 59 4.71 3.50 12.13
CA LYS A 59 6.07 3.97 12.36
C LYS A 59 7.09 2.84 12.42
N ASP A 60 6.70 1.66 12.87
CA ASP A 60 7.58 0.50 13.01
C ASP A 60 7.52 -0.46 11.80
N TYR A 61 7.11 0.04 10.64
CA TYR A 61 6.87 -0.78 9.45
C TYR A 61 8.07 -1.67 9.06
N LYS A 62 9.29 -1.24 9.33
CA LYS A 62 10.50 -2.02 9.04
C LYS A 62 10.76 -3.16 10.03
N LYS A 63 10.20 -3.07 11.23
CA LYS A 63 10.39 -4.05 12.30
C LYS A 63 9.27 -5.07 12.41
N LYS A 64 8.16 -4.83 11.73
CA LYS A 64 7.01 -5.72 11.79
C LYS A 64 7.27 -7.06 11.12
N THR A 65 6.89 -8.15 11.78
CA THR A 65 6.86 -9.49 11.20
C THR A 65 5.42 -9.88 10.91
N MET A 66 5.24 -10.90 10.08
CA MET A 66 3.91 -11.45 9.81
C MET A 66 3.26 -11.95 11.11
N THR A 67 4.00 -12.64 11.96
CA THR A 67 3.52 -13.13 13.25
C THR A 67 3.03 -11.99 14.13
N SER A 68 3.80 -10.91 14.20
CA SER A 68 3.43 -9.71 14.97
C SER A 68 2.13 -9.09 14.45
N LEU A 69 1.98 -8.95 13.14
CA LEU A 69 0.76 -8.42 12.54
C LEU A 69 -0.47 -9.28 12.85
N LEU A 70 -0.37 -10.59 12.70
CA LEU A 70 -1.48 -11.50 12.97
C LEU A 70 -1.91 -11.44 14.44
N SER A 71 -0.93 -11.40 15.36
CA SER A 71 -1.19 -11.29 16.78
C SER A 71 -1.86 -9.96 17.15
N ASP A 72 -1.33 -8.84 16.67
CA ASP A 72 -1.84 -7.50 16.98
C ASP A 72 -3.24 -7.27 16.43
N LEU A 73 -3.53 -7.82 15.27
CA LEU A 73 -4.81 -7.62 14.58
C LEU A 73 -5.84 -8.69 14.92
N HIS A 74 -5.44 -9.74 15.63
CA HIS A 74 -6.32 -10.88 16.02
C HIS A 74 -6.98 -11.53 14.80
N ILE A 75 -6.24 -11.69 13.71
CA ILE A 75 -6.73 -12.32 12.47
C ILE A 75 -5.79 -13.45 12.06
N ASP A 76 -6.29 -14.39 11.25
CA ASP A 76 -5.46 -15.46 10.71
C ASP A 76 -4.76 -15.02 9.41
N ASN A 77 -3.80 -15.83 8.95
CA ASN A 77 -3.00 -15.55 7.76
C ASN A 77 -3.86 -15.47 6.49
N LYS A 78 -4.88 -16.30 6.39
CA LYS A 78 -5.78 -16.33 5.23
C LYS A 78 -6.61 -15.05 5.14
N ALA A 79 -7.14 -14.57 6.27
CA ALA A 79 -7.89 -13.32 6.33
C ALA A 79 -7.00 -12.12 6.00
N LEU A 80 -5.80 -12.07 6.55
CA LEU A 80 -4.85 -11.00 6.27
C LEU A 80 -4.52 -10.93 4.77
N LEU A 81 -4.26 -12.07 4.14
CA LEU A 81 -3.97 -12.13 2.69
C LEU A 81 -5.14 -11.62 1.86
N ALA A 82 -6.36 -12.00 2.21
CA ALA A 82 -7.57 -11.53 1.53
C ALA A 82 -7.72 -10.00 1.64
N TYR A 83 -7.49 -9.43 2.83
CA TYR A 83 -7.55 -7.99 3.05
C TYR A 83 -6.48 -7.26 2.26
N ARG A 84 -5.25 -7.77 2.23
CA ARG A 84 -4.14 -7.17 1.46
C ARG A 84 -4.46 -7.10 -0.02
N LYS A 85 -5.02 -8.16 -0.60
CA LYS A 85 -5.48 -8.17 -2.00
C LYS A 85 -6.52 -7.09 -2.26
N LEU A 86 -7.47 -6.95 -1.36
CA LEU A 86 -8.55 -5.97 -1.45
C LEU A 86 -8.00 -4.53 -1.44
N TYR A 87 -7.08 -4.22 -0.52
CA TYR A 87 -6.51 -2.87 -0.38
C TYR A 87 -5.65 -2.50 -1.58
N VAL A 88 -4.80 -3.40 -2.05
CA VAL A 88 -3.94 -3.16 -3.22
C VAL A 88 -4.80 -2.97 -4.47
N SER A 89 -5.86 -3.75 -4.63
CA SER A 89 -6.78 -3.65 -5.77
C SER A 89 -7.47 -2.28 -5.82
N LEU A 90 -7.98 -1.80 -4.69
CA LEU A 90 -8.63 -0.50 -4.63
C LEU A 90 -7.64 0.63 -4.88
N PHE A 91 -6.44 0.54 -4.28
CA PHE A 91 -5.38 1.51 -4.51
C PHE A 91 -5.01 1.60 -6.00
N ALA A 92 -4.77 0.46 -6.64
CA ALA A 92 -4.39 0.40 -8.05
C ALA A 92 -5.48 0.96 -8.96
N LYS A 93 -6.72 0.64 -8.68
CA LYS A 93 -7.87 1.15 -9.44
C LYS A 93 -7.95 2.67 -9.36
N ARG A 94 -7.76 3.24 -8.19
CA ARG A 94 -7.82 4.69 -8.00
C ARG A 94 -6.59 5.40 -8.54
N TYR A 95 -5.40 4.84 -8.32
CA TYR A 95 -4.12 5.47 -8.68
C TYR A 95 -3.86 5.43 -10.19
N LEU A 96 -4.15 4.30 -10.84
CA LEU A 96 -3.85 4.06 -12.26
C LEU A 96 -5.09 3.87 -13.12
N GLY A 97 -6.29 3.77 -12.54
CA GLY A 97 -7.49 3.40 -13.26
C GLY A 97 -7.49 1.92 -13.70
N LEU A 98 -6.69 1.08 -13.08
CA LEU A 98 -6.47 -0.31 -13.49
C LEU A 98 -7.18 -1.30 -12.58
N ASN A 99 -7.58 -2.43 -13.17
CA ASN A 99 -8.08 -3.57 -12.43
C ASN A 99 -6.95 -4.61 -12.31
N VAL A 100 -6.37 -4.76 -11.10
CA VAL A 100 -5.22 -5.64 -10.85
C VAL A 100 -5.57 -7.13 -10.83
N LYS A 101 -6.58 -7.56 -11.58
CA LYS A 101 -6.88 -8.99 -11.76
C LYS A 101 -5.97 -9.64 -12.79
N SER A 102 -5.31 -8.86 -13.65
CA SER A 102 -4.40 -9.38 -14.67
C SER A 102 -2.93 -9.21 -14.25
N GLU A 103 -2.06 -10.08 -14.76
CA GLU A 103 -0.60 -9.98 -14.53
C GLU A 103 -0.02 -8.70 -15.16
N THR A 104 -0.58 -8.28 -16.31
CA THR A 104 -0.17 -7.06 -17.01
C THR A 104 -0.43 -5.82 -16.15
N ASP A 105 -1.60 -5.73 -15.52
CA ASP A 105 -1.95 -4.61 -14.66
C ASP A 105 -1.07 -4.57 -13.40
N ASN A 106 -0.75 -5.72 -12.84
CA ASN A 106 0.16 -5.83 -11.69
C ASN A 106 1.56 -5.35 -12.05
N ALA A 107 2.08 -5.75 -13.21
CA ALA A 107 3.39 -5.33 -13.69
C ALA A 107 3.42 -3.82 -13.92
N LEU A 108 2.36 -3.24 -14.49
CA LEU A 108 2.27 -1.80 -14.72
C LEU A 108 2.23 -1.02 -13.40
N LEU A 109 1.48 -1.49 -12.42
CA LEU A 109 1.46 -0.86 -11.09
C LEU A 109 2.85 -0.89 -10.46
N TYR A 110 3.52 -2.02 -10.48
CA TYR A 110 4.88 -2.18 -9.95
C TYR A 110 5.86 -1.19 -10.61
N VAL A 111 5.86 -1.14 -11.93
CA VAL A 111 6.75 -0.24 -12.70
C VAL A 111 6.45 1.22 -12.36
N THR A 112 5.18 1.59 -12.23
CA THR A 112 4.78 2.96 -11.89
C THR A 112 5.25 3.37 -10.51
N LEU A 113 5.09 2.49 -9.52
CA LEU A 113 5.58 2.75 -8.15
C LEU A 113 7.10 2.83 -8.09
N ARG A 114 7.80 1.99 -8.85
CA ARG A 114 9.25 2.03 -8.96
C ARG A 114 9.74 3.33 -9.57
N LYS A 115 9.12 3.79 -10.66
CA LYS A 115 9.46 5.06 -11.31
C LYS A 115 9.28 6.23 -10.35
N GLU A 116 8.23 6.23 -9.56
CA GLU A 116 8.00 7.28 -8.57
C GLU A 116 9.12 7.30 -7.54
N THR A 117 9.54 6.14 -7.04
CA THR A 117 10.65 6.02 -6.09
C THR A 117 11.97 6.51 -6.70
N GLU A 118 12.29 6.10 -7.94
CA GLU A 118 13.50 6.52 -8.66
C GLU A 118 13.52 8.03 -8.88
N LYS A 119 12.40 8.61 -9.26
CA LYS A 119 12.27 10.06 -9.44
C LYS A 119 12.59 10.82 -8.16
N ARG A 120 12.13 10.33 -7.02
CA ARG A 120 12.45 10.94 -5.71
C ARG A 120 13.93 10.83 -5.36
N VAL A 121 14.56 9.70 -5.66
CA VAL A 121 16.00 9.50 -5.45
C VAL A 121 16.81 10.49 -6.28
N LEU A 122 16.44 10.70 -7.53
CA LEU A 122 17.07 11.67 -8.41
C LEU A 122 16.91 13.09 -7.88
N LEU A 123 15.74 13.48 -7.38
CA LEU A 123 15.51 14.79 -6.79
C LEU A 123 16.37 15.00 -5.53
N LYS A 124 16.51 13.99 -4.69
CA LYS A 124 17.41 14.05 -3.52
C LYS A 124 18.87 14.20 -3.93
N SER A 125 19.31 13.48 -4.96
CA SER A 125 20.66 13.55 -5.48
C SER A 125 20.99 14.96 -6.02
N ASP A 126 20.07 15.57 -6.77
CA ASP A 126 20.23 16.93 -7.27
C ASP A 126 20.26 17.97 -6.15
N SER A 127 19.43 17.79 -5.12
CA SER A 127 19.44 18.65 -3.93
C SER A 127 20.76 18.54 -3.15
N ALA A 128 21.38 17.37 -3.12
CA ALA A 128 22.64 17.13 -2.44
C ALA A 128 23.84 17.76 -3.19
N LYS A 129 23.72 17.96 -4.51
CA LYS A 129 24.77 18.56 -5.34
C LYS A 129 24.74 20.09 -5.36
N SER A 130 23.68 20.67 -4.90
CA SER A 130 23.52 22.10 -4.82
C SER A 130 23.92 22.64 -3.46
#